data_d22fc7c7f090704d1de4fd05f7ad6ea1
#
_entry.id   d22fc7c7f090704d1de4fd05f7ad6ea1
#
_cell.length_a   1.000
_cell.length_b   1.000
_cell.length_c   1.000
_cell.angle_alpha   90.00
_cell.angle_beta   90.00
_cell.angle_gamma   90.00
#
_symmetry.space_group_name_H-M   'P 1'
#
loop_
_entity.id
_entity.type
_entity.pdbx_description
1 polymer ?
#
loop_
_entity_poly.entity_id
_entity_poly.type
_entity_poly.pdbx_seq_one_letter_code
_entity_poly.pdbx_strand_id
1 'polypeptide(L)'
;MTIAVPKAEIHCHIEGAASPDLVRRQAGKYGVDVSSFIDDAGYVWSDFTTFLAAYDGAAALFRTEEDYALLAETYLSGIAAEGAIYAEIFVSPDHAERSGIGTSGYLAGLSAGIERARLASGIECRMIVVGIRHFGPDAVEATARLAADRPHALITGFGMAGEERYGKVADYARAFDIAREAGLGITIHAGELAGAESVRDALDHVRPSRLGHGARSIEDLALVERIAREGVVLELCPGSNVALKVFEAWENHPFETMRKAGVKVTLNSDDPPHFGSSIGHEYAMAAKTWGYDAAMLKSFTRTAIEAAFVDEPTREKLLGQLV
;
A
#
# COMPACT_ATOMS: atom_id res chain seq x y z
N MET A 1 16.37 13.92 9.26
CA MET A 1 16.87 14.63 8.04
C MET A 1 16.24 13.97 6.84
N THR A 2 15.54 14.70 6.00
CA THR A 2 14.98 14.17 4.76
C THR A 2 16.13 13.88 3.79
N ILE A 3 16.26 12.65 3.33
CA ILE A 3 17.27 12.29 2.33
C ILE A 3 16.75 12.74 0.97
N ALA A 4 17.50 13.63 0.32
CA ALA A 4 17.13 14.23 -0.96
C ALA A 4 17.38 13.26 -2.12
N VAL A 5 16.55 12.20 -2.20
CA VAL A 5 16.48 11.31 -3.36
C VAL A 5 15.03 11.23 -3.82
N PRO A 6 14.75 11.11 -5.13
CA PRO A 6 13.41 10.79 -5.60
C PRO A 6 12.93 9.48 -4.98
N LYS A 7 11.65 9.39 -4.62
CA LYS A 7 11.04 8.22 -3.99
C LYS A 7 9.83 7.75 -4.80
N ALA A 8 9.48 6.48 -4.63
CA ALA A 8 8.24 5.94 -5.15
C ALA A 8 7.56 5.09 -4.05
N GLU A 9 6.26 5.28 -3.91
CA GLU A 9 5.40 4.53 -3.00
C GLU A 9 4.52 3.61 -3.84
N ILE A 10 4.57 2.30 -3.62
CA ILE A 10 3.73 1.33 -4.36
C ILE A 10 2.92 0.42 -3.45
N HIS A 11 2.89 0.74 -2.14
CA HIS A 11 2.11 0.00 -1.14
C HIS A 11 1.66 0.94 -0.03
N CYS A 12 0.54 1.62 -0.26
CA CYS A 12 -0.11 2.46 0.75
C CYS A 12 -1.63 2.40 0.61
N HIS A 13 -2.33 2.16 1.72
CA HIS A 13 -3.79 2.16 1.78
C HIS A 13 -4.29 3.60 1.95
N ILE A 14 -5.15 4.07 1.02
CA ILE A 14 -5.55 5.47 1.03
C ILE A 14 -6.36 5.84 2.26
N GLU A 15 -7.24 4.96 2.73
CA GLU A 15 -8.02 5.20 3.96
C GLU A 15 -7.10 5.26 5.18
N GLY A 16 -6.07 4.41 5.24
CA GLY A 16 -5.06 4.38 6.29
C GLY A 16 -4.05 5.53 6.22
N ALA A 17 -4.03 6.28 5.12
CA ALA A 17 -3.17 7.45 4.93
C ALA A 17 -3.76 8.75 5.52
N ALA A 18 -4.97 8.71 6.10
CA ALA A 18 -5.60 9.86 6.71
C ALA A 18 -4.80 10.34 7.94
N SER A 19 -4.22 11.54 7.88
CA SER A 19 -3.51 12.07 9.05
C SER A 19 -4.45 12.31 10.24
N PRO A 20 -3.98 12.22 11.49
CA PRO A 20 -4.79 12.52 12.68
C PRO A 20 -5.46 13.90 12.62
N ASP A 21 -4.78 14.91 12.07
CA ASP A 21 -5.35 16.25 11.92
C ASP A 21 -6.49 16.30 10.90
N LEU A 22 -6.35 15.57 9.80
CA LEU A 22 -7.41 15.43 8.80
C LEU A 22 -8.62 14.72 9.40
N VAL A 23 -8.39 13.64 10.16
CA VAL A 23 -9.45 12.88 10.83
C VAL A 23 -10.16 13.75 11.89
N ARG A 24 -9.43 14.52 12.71
CA ARG A 24 -10.05 15.47 13.67
C ARG A 24 -10.89 16.53 12.96
N ARG A 25 -10.41 17.04 11.81
CA ARG A 25 -11.17 17.99 10.98
C ARG A 25 -12.48 17.38 10.46
N GLN A 26 -12.42 16.16 9.94
CA GLN A 26 -13.61 15.44 9.46
C GLN A 26 -14.56 15.07 10.61
N ALA A 27 -14.02 14.65 11.75
CA ALA A 27 -14.79 14.41 12.97
C ALA A 27 -15.58 15.65 13.39
N GLY A 28 -14.94 16.82 13.42
CA GLY A 28 -15.60 18.11 13.68
C GLY A 28 -16.69 18.45 12.66
N LYS A 29 -16.44 18.18 11.36
CA LYS A 29 -17.43 18.37 10.27
C LYS A 29 -18.69 17.55 10.48
N TYR A 30 -18.54 16.31 10.94
CA TYR A 30 -19.65 15.34 11.07
C TYR A 30 -20.18 15.17 12.49
N GLY A 31 -19.59 15.85 13.49
CA GLY A 31 -20.00 15.76 14.89
C GLY A 31 -19.74 14.36 15.47
N VAL A 32 -18.64 13.70 15.08
CA VAL A 32 -18.27 12.35 15.53
C VAL A 32 -17.18 12.44 16.58
N ASP A 33 -17.31 11.69 17.68
CA ASP A 33 -16.26 11.53 18.67
C ASP A 33 -15.25 10.47 18.20
N VAL A 34 -13.97 10.86 18.15
CA VAL A 34 -12.84 10.00 17.73
C VAL A 34 -11.88 9.69 18.88
N SER A 35 -12.20 10.11 20.09
CA SER A 35 -11.33 9.97 21.27
C SER A 35 -10.98 8.52 21.63
N SER A 36 -11.75 7.55 21.11
CA SER A 36 -11.48 6.12 21.31
C SER A 36 -10.30 5.59 20.50
N PHE A 37 -9.88 6.29 19.44
CA PHE A 37 -8.80 5.85 18.55
C PHE A 37 -7.85 6.98 18.13
N ILE A 38 -8.06 8.22 18.57
CA ILE A 38 -7.15 9.35 18.36
C ILE A 38 -7.01 10.15 19.66
N ASP A 39 -5.77 10.36 20.10
CA ASP A 39 -5.40 11.27 21.18
C ASP A 39 -4.49 12.40 20.69
N ASP A 40 -3.91 13.19 21.59
CA ASP A 40 -3.03 14.32 21.25
C ASP A 40 -1.76 13.89 20.48
N ALA A 41 -1.31 12.64 20.67
CA ALA A 41 -0.11 12.09 20.02
C ALA A 41 -0.38 11.50 18.62
N GLY A 42 -1.65 11.16 18.33
CA GLY A 42 -2.04 10.56 17.05
C GLY A 42 -3.00 9.40 17.20
N TYR A 43 -2.85 8.38 16.37
CA TYR A 43 -3.67 7.17 16.47
C TYR A 43 -3.29 6.32 17.67
N VAL A 44 -4.32 5.76 18.33
CA VAL A 44 -4.19 4.88 19.50
C VAL A 44 -4.75 3.51 19.19
N TRP A 45 -3.89 2.51 19.25
CA TRP A 45 -4.23 1.09 19.11
C TRP A 45 -3.15 0.25 19.83
N SER A 46 -3.42 -1.02 20.13
CA SER A 46 -2.51 -1.88 20.90
C SER A 46 -2.14 -3.19 20.20
N ASP A 47 -2.99 -3.63 19.28
CA ASP A 47 -2.86 -4.86 18.53
C ASP A 47 -3.52 -4.70 17.14
N PHE A 48 -3.39 -5.71 16.29
CA PHE A 48 -3.92 -5.68 14.93
C PHE A 48 -5.45 -5.49 14.87
N THR A 49 -6.19 -6.05 15.82
CA THR A 49 -7.66 -5.91 15.85
C THR A 49 -8.07 -4.48 16.18
N THR A 50 -7.42 -3.86 17.16
CA THR A 50 -7.68 -2.46 17.54
C THR A 50 -7.13 -1.49 16.51
N PHE A 51 -6.05 -1.84 15.79
CA PHE A 51 -5.58 -1.11 14.61
C PHE A 51 -6.65 -1.07 13.51
N LEU A 52 -7.22 -2.24 13.12
CA LEU A 52 -8.30 -2.28 12.13
C LEU A 52 -9.52 -1.49 12.58
N ALA A 53 -9.87 -1.51 13.86
CA ALA A 53 -10.97 -0.69 14.39
C ALA A 53 -10.70 0.81 14.28
N ALA A 54 -9.47 1.26 14.53
CA ALA A 54 -9.06 2.65 14.36
C ALA A 54 -9.07 3.05 12.87
N TYR A 55 -8.58 2.17 12.00
CA TYR A 55 -8.61 2.33 10.54
C TYR A 55 -10.05 2.51 10.03
N ASP A 56 -10.96 1.58 10.36
CA ASP A 56 -12.38 1.64 9.97
C ASP A 56 -13.06 2.90 10.53
N GLY A 57 -12.75 3.27 11.78
CA GLY A 57 -13.27 4.48 12.42
C GLY A 57 -12.85 5.76 11.70
N ALA A 58 -11.61 5.83 11.24
CA ALA A 58 -11.10 6.95 10.45
C ALA A 58 -11.72 6.97 9.04
N ALA A 59 -11.75 5.82 8.35
CA ALA A 59 -12.32 5.68 7.02
C ALA A 59 -13.81 6.10 6.97
N ALA A 60 -14.60 5.80 8.00
CA ALA A 60 -16.01 6.16 8.10
C ALA A 60 -16.29 7.69 8.15
N LEU A 61 -15.25 8.51 8.29
CA LEU A 61 -15.37 9.97 8.29
C LEU A 61 -15.26 10.60 6.89
N PHE A 62 -14.96 9.82 5.86
CA PHE A 62 -14.93 10.27 4.47
C PHE A 62 -16.22 9.83 3.78
N ARG A 63 -17.18 10.78 3.59
CA ARG A 63 -18.57 10.48 3.22
C ARG A 63 -19.03 11.13 1.92
N THR A 64 -18.18 11.97 1.33
CA THR A 64 -18.48 12.70 0.09
C THR A 64 -17.32 12.63 -0.88
N GLU A 65 -17.58 12.89 -2.16
CA GLU A 65 -16.52 13.00 -3.17
C GLU A 65 -15.44 13.99 -2.76
N GLU A 66 -15.81 15.15 -2.19
CA GLU A 66 -14.85 16.15 -1.72
C GLU A 66 -14.02 15.68 -0.52
N ASP A 67 -14.57 14.84 0.37
CA ASP A 67 -13.80 14.26 1.47
C ASP A 67 -12.70 13.34 0.94
N TYR A 68 -13.02 12.48 -0.03
CA TYR A 68 -12.04 11.60 -0.66
C TYR A 68 -11.06 12.37 -1.56
N ALA A 69 -11.51 13.44 -2.22
CA ALA A 69 -10.60 14.33 -2.95
C ALA A 69 -9.60 14.99 -1.99
N LEU A 70 -10.07 15.49 -0.87
CA LEU A 70 -9.21 16.08 0.16
C LEU A 70 -8.23 15.06 0.75
N LEU A 71 -8.66 13.81 0.99
CA LEU A 71 -7.79 12.74 1.49
C LEU A 71 -6.65 12.46 0.52
N ALA A 72 -6.98 12.19 -0.75
CA ALA A 72 -5.99 11.87 -1.77
C ALA A 72 -5.04 13.05 -2.05
N GLU A 73 -5.57 14.27 -2.16
CA GLU A 73 -4.77 15.48 -2.35
C GLU A 73 -3.80 15.71 -1.18
N THR A 74 -4.30 15.59 0.07
CA THR A 74 -3.48 15.80 1.28
C THR A 74 -2.36 14.78 1.36
N TYR A 75 -2.66 13.50 1.17
CA TYR A 75 -1.66 12.43 1.22
C TYR A 75 -0.60 12.60 0.14
N LEU A 76 -1.03 12.72 -1.13
CA LEU A 76 -0.10 12.80 -2.27
C LEU A 76 0.77 14.06 -2.23
N SER A 77 0.20 15.21 -1.83
CA SER A 77 0.96 16.44 -1.65
C SER A 77 1.99 16.31 -0.52
N GLY A 78 1.63 15.62 0.55
CA GLY A 78 2.54 15.34 1.68
C GLY A 78 3.74 14.52 1.24
N ILE A 79 3.53 13.38 0.57
CA ILE A 79 4.64 12.54 0.11
C ILE A 79 5.46 13.19 -1.01
N ALA A 80 4.83 14.00 -1.88
CA ALA A 80 5.54 14.77 -2.89
C ALA A 80 6.51 15.78 -2.24
N ALA A 81 6.09 16.44 -1.14
CA ALA A 81 6.97 17.32 -0.36
C ALA A 81 8.16 16.56 0.28
N GLU A 82 8.02 15.26 0.50
CA GLU A 82 9.10 14.36 0.94
C GLU A 82 9.96 13.84 -0.22
N GLY A 83 9.64 14.19 -1.47
CA GLY A 83 10.37 13.82 -2.67
C GLY A 83 9.81 12.60 -3.41
N ALA A 84 8.58 12.17 -3.13
CA ALA A 84 7.93 11.15 -3.94
C ALA A 84 7.55 11.72 -5.31
N ILE A 85 7.90 10.97 -6.37
CA ILE A 85 7.59 11.31 -7.76
C ILE A 85 6.47 10.43 -8.33
N TYR A 86 6.20 9.32 -7.66
CA TYR A 86 5.19 8.33 -8.05
C TYR A 86 4.55 7.68 -6.83
N ALA A 87 3.26 7.37 -6.93
CA ALA A 87 2.53 6.57 -5.96
C ALA A 87 1.56 5.59 -6.63
N GLU A 88 1.40 4.41 -6.04
CA GLU A 88 0.23 3.55 -6.21
C GLU A 88 -0.49 3.45 -4.88
N ILE A 89 -1.77 3.83 -4.86
CA ILE A 89 -2.59 3.77 -3.67
C ILE A 89 -3.55 2.59 -3.76
N PHE A 90 -3.62 1.80 -2.70
CA PHE A 90 -4.65 0.80 -2.54
C PHE A 90 -5.98 1.49 -2.21
N VAL A 91 -7.02 1.12 -2.95
CA VAL A 91 -8.35 1.70 -2.82
C VAL A 91 -9.37 0.58 -2.59
N SER A 92 -10.22 0.73 -1.57
CA SER A 92 -11.20 -0.28 -1.17
C SER A 92 -12.64 0.18 -1.44
N PRO A 93 -13.27 -0.24 -2.55
CA PRO A 93 -14.68 0.03 -2.80
C PRO A 93 -15.62 -0.49 -1.71
N ASP A 94 -15.23 -1.56 -1.01
CA ASP A 94 -16.02 -2.11 0.10
C ASP A 94 -16.18 -1.11 1.26
N HIS A 95 -15.16 -0.29 1.56
CA HIS A 95 -15.27 0.79 2.54
C HIS A 95 -16.18 1.91 2.04
N ALA A 96 -16.12 2.25 0.77
CA ALA A 96 -16.99 3.25 0.16
C ALA A 96 -18.47 2.86 0.21
N GLU A 97 -18.80 1.61 -0.08
CA GLU A 97 -20.17 1.09 0.04
C GLU A 97 -20.68 1.17 1.49
N ARG A 98 -19.85 0.84 2.47
CA ARG A 98 -20.19 0.93 3.90
C ARG A 98 -20.35 2.38 4.38
N SER A 99 -19.60 3.32 3.84
CA SER A 99 -19.76 4.75 4.14
C SER A 99 -20.98 5.38 3.47
N GLY A 100 -21.61 4.67 2.52
CA GLY A 100 -22.81 5.09 1.81
C GLY A 100 -22.57 6.02 0.61
N ILE A 101 -21.32 6.31 0.24
CA ILE A 101 -21.01 7.13 -0.94
C ILE A 101 -21.14 6.33 -2.25
N GLY A 102 -20.96 5.01 -2.17
CA GLY A 102 -20.90 4.12 -3.32
C GLY A 102 -19.62 4.26 -4.14
N THR A 103 -19.32 3.22 -4.90
CA THR A 103 -18.06 3.13 -5.68
C THR A 103 -17.84 4.30 -6.63
N SER A 104 -18.88 4.78 -7.33
CA SER A 104 -18.74 5.86 -8.32
C SER A 104 -18.29 7.17 -7.69
N GLY A 105 -18.94 7.61 -6.61
CA GLY A 105 -18.57 8.83 -5.89
C GLY A 105 -17.18 8.72 -5.23
N TYR A 106 -16.87 7.56 -4.69
CA TYR A 106 -15.56 7.26 -4.13
C TYR A 106 -14.43 7.45 -5.15
N LEU A 107 -14.53 6.79 -6.30
CA LEU A 107 -13.52 6.88 -7.36
C LEU A 107 -13.44 8.28 -7.97
N ALA A 108 -14.59 8.97 -8.12
CA ALA A 108 -14.62 10.37 -8.59
C ALA A 108 -13.87 11.29 -7.63
N GLY A 109 -14.11 11.16 -6.32
CA GLY A 109 -13.41 11.93 -5.30
C GLY A 109 -11.91 11.68 -5.31
N LEU A 110 -11.49 10.42 -5.23
CA LEU A 110 -10.06 10.06 -5.26
C LEU A 110 -9.38 10.58 -6.52
N SER A 111 -10.01 10.42 -7.69
CA SER A 111 -9.44 10.88 -8.96
C SER A 111 -9.28 12.40 -9.01
N ALA A 112 -10.25 13.15 -8.46
CA ALA A 112 -10.15 14.60 -8.37
C ALA A 112 -8.99 15.04 -7.45
N GLY A 113 -8.80 14.36 -6.31
CA GLY A 113 -7.68 14.64 -5.40
C GLY A 113 -6.33 14.29 -6.01
N ILE A 114 -6.22 13.15 -6.70
CA ILE A 114 -5.03 12.75 -7.46
C ILE A 114 -4.66 13.82 -8.48
N GLU A 115 -5.63 14.31 -9.25
CA GLU A 115 -5.38 15.33 -10.27
C GLU A 115 -4.95 16.66 -9.65
N ARG A 116 -5.55 17.10 -8.53
CA ARG A 116 -5.13 18.29 -7.79
C ARG A 116 -3.68 18.18 -7.34
N ALA A 117 -3.29 17.06 -6.72
CA ALA A 117 -1.92 16.81 -6.28
C ALA A 117 -0.94 16.77 -7.48
N ARG A 118 -1.33 16.13 -8.59
CA ARG A 118 -0.54 16.07 -9.82
C ARG A 118 -0.26 17.46 -10.39
N LEU A 119 -1.28 18.31 -10.46
CA LEU A 119 -1.14 19.67 -10.96
C LEU A 119 -0.27 20.54 -10.06
N ALA A 120 -0.32 20.34 -8.73
CA ALA A 120 0.42 21.13 -7.77
C ALA A 120 1.90 20.70 -7.64
N SER A 121 2.21 19.40 -7.73
CA SER A 121 3.53 18.87 -7.42
C SER A 121 4.19 18.07 -8.56
N GLY A 122 3.43 17.68 -9.57
CA GLY A 122 3.90 16.81 -10.64
C GLY A 122 3.96 15.32 -10.28
N ILE A 123 3.53 14.91 -9.09
CA ILE A 123 3.49 13.50 -8.69
C ILE A 123 2.51 12.72 -9.58
N GLU A 124 2.95 11.57 -10.08
CA GLU A 124 2.07 10.65 -10.80
C GLU A 124 1.49 9.63 -9.82
N CYS A 125 0.22 9.25 -10.01
CA CYS A 125 -0.45 8.27 -9.14
C CYS A 125 -1.30 7.29 -9.96
N ARG A 126 -1.41 6.05 -9.45
CA ARG A 126 -2.35 5.03 -9.93
C ARG A 126 -3.10 4.42 -8.76
N MET A 127 -4.23 3.79 -9.05
CA MET A 127 -5.08 3.11 -8.07
C MET A 127 -5.01 1.60 -8.27
N ILE A 128 -4.77 0.88 -7.19
CA ILE A 128 -4.86 -0.57 -7.11
C ILE A 128 -6.12 -0.91 -6.32
N VAL A 129 -7.12 -1.47 -6.98
CA VAL A 129 -8.34 -1.89 -6.28
C VAL A 129 -8.05 -3.11 -5.43
N VAL A 130 -8.42 -3.08 -4.15
CA VAL A 130 -8.19 -4.20 -3.24
C VAL A 130 -9.50 -4.80 -2.74
N GLY A 131 -9.60 -6.13 -2.83
CA GLY A 131 -10.63 -6.90 -2.14
C GLY A 131 -10.22 -7.16 -0.69
N ILE A 132 -11.17 -7.10 0.21
CA ILE A 132 -10.94 -7.31 1.65
C ILE A 132 -11.11 -8.78 1.99
N ARG A 133 -9.98 -9.44 2.32
CA ARG A 133 -9.89 -10.90 2.49
C ARG A 133 -10.92 -11.47 3.45
N HIS A 134 -11.11 -10.84 4.62
CA HIS A 134 -12.02 -11.33 5.65
C HIS A 134 -13.51 -11.10 5.35
N PHE A 135 -13.85 -10.46 4.21
CA PHE A 135 -15.23 -10.42 3.70
C PHE A 135 -15.58 -11.66 2.87
N GLY A 136 -14.61 -12.51 2.62
CA GLY A 136 -14.75 -13.80 1.97
C GLY A 136 -14.58 -13.78 0.45
N PRO A 137 -14.46 -14.98 -0.18
CA PRO A 137 -14.16 -15.12 -1.60
C PRO A 137 -15.13 -14.42 -2.54
N ASP A 138 -16.44 -14.51 -2.26
CA ASP A 138 -17.48 -13.91 -3.12
C ASP A 138 -17.36 -12.38 -3.17
N ALA A 139 -17.05 -11.73 -2.03
CA ALA A 139 -16.86 -10.29 -1.96
C ALA A 139 -15.60 -9.88 -2.74
N VAL A 140 -14.49 -10.60 -2.55
CA VAL A 140 -13.24 -10.34 -3.26
C VAL A 140 -13.42 -10.57 -4.77
N GLU A 141 -14.19 -11.59 -5.20
CA GLU A 141 -14.50 -11.80 -6.61
C GLU A 141 -15.36 -10.66 -7.18
N ALA A 142 -16.36 -10.17 -6.44
CA ALA A 142 -17.16 -9.01 -6.87
C ALA A 142 -16.28 -7.76 -7.06
N THR A 143 -15.35 -7.50 -6.13
CA THR A 143 -14.38 -6.40 -6.22
C THR A 143 -13.42 -6.58 -7.40
N ALA A 144 -12.99 -7.81 -7.71
CA ALA A 144 -12.17 -8.10 -8.89
C ALA A 144 -12.92 -7.82 -10.20
N ARG A 145 -14.21 -8.17 -10.28
CA ARG A 145 -15.07 -7.84 -11.45
C ARG A 145 -15.20 -6.33 -11.62
N LEU A 146 -15.45 -5.60 -10.54
CA LEU A 146 -15.50 -4.14 -10.57
C LEU A 146 -14.16 -3.55 -11.09
N ALA A 147 -13.03 -4.03 -10.61
CA ALA A 147 -11.72 -3.59 -11.07
C ALA A 147 -11.51 -3.92 -12.57
N ALA A 148 -11.97 -5.11 -13.01
CA ALA A 148 -11.87 -5.57 -14.39
C ALA A 148 -12.67 -4.70 -15.38
N ASP A 149 -13.80 -4.16 -14.94
CA ASP A 149 -14.60 -3.21 -15.72
C ASP A 149 -13.92 -1.85 -15.92
N ARG A 150 -12.82 -1.61 -15.20
CA ARG A 150 -12.01 -0.37 -15.26
C ARG A 150 -12.85 0.91 -15.25
N PRO A 151 -13.62 1.15 -14.18
CA PRO A 151 -14.52 2.31 -14.11
C PRO A 151 -13.78 3.64 -14.13
N HIS A 152 -12.45 3.63 -13.96
CA HIS A 152 -11.59 4.80 -14.11
C HIS A 152 -10.22 4.44 -14.71
N ALA A 153 -9.66 5.32 -15.55
CA ALA A 153 -8.38 5.09 -16.25
C ALA A 153 -7.16 4.95 -15.32
N LEU A 154 -7.23 5.52 -14.09
CA LEU A 154 -6.17 5.39 -13.10
C LEU A 154 -6.14 4.02 -12.40
N ILE A 155 -7.14 3.16 -12.60
CA ILE A 155 -7.15 1.79 -12.08
C ILE A 155 -6.27 0.93 -12.99
N THR A 156 -5.14 0.48 -12.45
CA THR A 156 -4.13 -0.28 -13.19
C THR A 156 -3.79 -1.62 -12.55
N GLY A 157 -4.27 -1.89 -11.34
CA GLY A 157 -4.01 -3.14 -10.65
C GLY A 157 -5.17 -3.60 -9.78
N PHE A 158 -5.06 -4.86 -9.37
CA PHE A 158 -5.92 -5.51 -8.39
C PHE A 158 -5.07 -6.19 -7.33
N GLY A 159 -5.54 -6.13 -6.09
CA GLY A 159 -4.90 -6.76 -4.94
C GLY A 159 -5.88 -7.35 -3.94
N MET A 160 -5.35 -7.95 -2.89
CA MET A 160 -6.11 -8.40 -1.73
C MET A 160 -5.37 -8.02 -0.44
N ALA A 161 -6.12 -7.46 0.51
CA ALA A 161 -5.63 -6.99 1.80
C ALA A 161 -6.57 -7.43 2.94
N GLY A 162 -6.29 -7.01 4.17
CA GLY A 162 -7.08 -7.31 5.35
C GLY A 162 -6.49 -8.46 6.18
N GLU A 163 -7.31 -9.15 6.99
CA GLU A 163 -6.82 -10.18 7.93
C GLU A 163 -6.20 -11.38 7.19
N GLU A 164 -4.86 -11.43 7.14
CA GLU A 164 -4.12 -12.43 6.36
C GLU A 164 -4.39 -13.87 6.78
N ARG A 165 -4.71 -14.08 8.04
CA ARG A 165 -4.98 -15.42 8.62
C ARG A 165 -6.40 -15.94 8.29
N TYR A 166 -7.23 -15.14 7.61
CA TYR A 166 -8.59 -15.53 7.23
C TYR A 166 -8.60 -16.30 5.91
N GLY A 167 -9.23 -17.48 5.87
CA GLY A 167 -9.39 -18.30 4.67
C GLY A 167 -8.06 -18.83 4.08
N LYS A 168 -8.15 -19.50 2.95
CA LYS A 168 -6.99 -19.99 2.20
C LYS A 168 -6.81 -19.17 0.94
N VAL A 169 -5.58 -18.88 0.55
CA VAL A 169 -5.29 -18.12 -0.68
C VAL A 169 -5.93 -18.75 -1.92
N ALA A 170 -5.94 -20.08 -2.00
CA ALA A 170 -6.55 -20.82 -3.10
C ALA A 170 -8.05 -20.48 -3.33
N ASP A 171 -8.79 -20.14 -2.26
CA ASP A 171 -10.22 -19.83 -2.35
C ASP A 171 -10.47 -18.51 -3.10
N TYR A 172 -9.46 -17.65 -3.22
CA TYR A 172 -9.51 -16.35 -3.90
C TYR A 172 -8.92 -16.36 -5.31
N ALA A 173 -8.36 -17.49 -5.77
CA ALA A 173 -7.64 -17.59 -7.05
C ALA A 173 -8.49 -17.08 -8.23
N ARG A 174 -9.81 -17.36 -8.24
CA ARG A 174 -10.72 -16.90 -9.29
C ARG A 174 -10.78 -15.37 -9.41
N ALA A 175 -10.77 -14.63 -8.31
CA ALA A 175 -10.74 -13.17 -8.32
C ALA A 175 -9.49 -12.65 -9.06
N PHE A 176 -8.34 -13.24 -8.77
CA PHE A 176 -7.08 -12.87 -9.42
C PHE A 176 -7.02 -13.27 -10.89
N ASP A 177 -7.65 -14.37 -11.27
CA ASP A 177 -7.75 -14.76 -12.70
C ASP A 177 -8.59 -13.74 -13.48
N ILE A 178 -9.73 -13.29 -12.93
CA ILE A 178 -10.58 -12.24 -13.52
C ILE A 178 -9.76 -10.95 -13.75
N ALA A 179 -9.04 -10.50 -12.73
CA ALA A 179 -8.23 -9.29 -12.82
C ALA A 179 -7.10 -9.43 -13.86
N ARG A 180 -6.44 -10.59 -13.91
CA ARG A 180 -5.38 -10.90 -14.87
C ARG A 180 -5.91 -10.97 -16.30
N GLU A 181 -7.07 -11.60 -16.53
CA GLU A 181 -7.74 -11.66 -17.84
C GLU A 181 -8.09 -10.26 -18.35
N ALA A 182 -8.40 -9.32 -17.44
CA ALA A 182 -8.61 -7.91 -17.77
C ALA A 182 -7.30 -7.11 -17.99
N GLY A 183 -6.13 -7.74 -17.84
CA GLY A 183 -4.83 -7.09 -18.00
C GLY A 183 -4.46 -6.13 -16.87
N LEU A 184 -4.98 -6.34 -15.66
CA LEU A 184 -4.58 -5.61 -14.46
C LEU A 184 -3.29 -6.21 -13.88
N GLY A 185 -2.44 -5.35 -13.29
CA GLY A 185 -1.32 -5.79 -12.48
C GLY A 185 -1.82 -6.48 -11.20
N ILE A 186 -1.07 -7.49 -10.73
CA ILE A 186 -1.48 -8.31 -9.59
C ILE A 186 -0.51 -8.19 -8.43
N THR A 187 -1.02 -7.79 -7.26
CA THR A 187 -0.34 -7.85 -5.96
C THR A 187 -1.24 -8.51 -4.91
N ILE A 188 -0.68 -9.04 -3.84
CA ILE A 188 -1.44 -9.66 -2.74
C ILE A 188 -0.64 -9.56 -1.45
N HIS A 189 -1.29 -9.21 -0.33
CA HIS A 189 -0.69 -9.28 0.99
C HIS A 189 -0.45 -10.75 1.37
N ALA A 190 0.79 -11.09 1.61
CA ALA A 190 1.20 -12.41 2.08
C ALA A 190 2.54 -12.33 2.81
N GLY A 191 2.68 -13.05 3.94
CA GLY A 191 3.91 -13.05 4.73
C GLY A 191 4.12 -11.78 5.55
N GLU A 192 3.03 -11.17 6.00
CA GLU A 192 3.00 -10.12 7.01
C GLU A 192 2.71 -10.74 8.39
N LEU A 193 1.46 -11.16 8.62
CA LEU A 193 1.00 -11.77 9.87
C LEU A 193 1.04 -13.29 9.83
N ALA A 194 0.80 -13.91 8.67
CA ALA A 194 0.98 -15.32 8.44
C ALA A 194 2.44 -15.61 8.00
N GLY A 195 2.89 -16.86 8.18
CA GLY A 195 4.27 -17.27 7.91
C GLY A 195 4.62 -17.45 6.42
N ALA A 196 5.78 -18.06 6.18
CA ALA A 196 6.28 -18.35 4.84
C ALA A 196 5.31 -19.18 3.97
N GLU A 197 4.45 -20.01 4.59
CA GLU A 197 3.43 -20.76 3.87
C GLU A 197 2.42 -19.87 3.15
N SER A 198 2.02 -18.74 3.73
CA SER A 198 1.12 -17.78 3.08
C SER A 198 1.75 -17.21 1.80
N VAL A 199 3.04 -16.91 1.84
CA VAL A 199 3.78 -16.45 0.66
C VAL A 199 3.86 -17.55 -0.40
N ARG A 200 4.11 -18.80 0.02
CA ARG A 200 4.15 -19.94 -0.90
C ARG A 200 2.80 -20.15 -1.59
N ASP A 201 1.71 -20.12 -0.81
CA ASP A 201 0.35 -20.25 -1.34
C ASP A 201 0.01 -19.12 -2.31
N ALA A 202 0.45 -17.89 -2.04
CA ALA A 202 0.27 -16.76 -2.95
C ALA A 202 1.01 -17.00 -4.29
N LEU A 203 2.25 -17.45 -4.25
CA LEU A 203 3.01 -17.77 -5.46
C LEU A 203 2.39 -18.92 -6.25
N ASP A 204 1.88 -19.95 -5.57
CA ASP A 204 1.35 -21.15 -6.21
C ASP A 204 -0.03 -20.93 -6.84
N HIS A 205 -0.92 -20.20 -6.15
CA HIS A 205 -2.32 -20.05 -6.53
C HIS A 205 -2.64 -18.72 -7.22
N VAL A 206 -1.97 -17.62 -6.81
CA VAL A 206 -2.21 -16.28 -7.37
C VAL A 206 -1.19 -15.91 -8.44
N ARG A 207 0.04 -16.36 -8.32
CA ARG A 207 1.15 -16.03 -9.24
C ARG A 207 1.27 -14.52 -9.48
N PRO A 208 1.43 -13.71 -8.42
CA PRO A 208 1.48 -12.27 -8.52
C PRO A 208 2.82 -11.81 -9.07
N SER A 209 2.87 -10.62 -9.67
CA SER A 209 4.13 -9.97 -10.03
C SER A 209 4.78 -9.27 -8.83
N ARG A 210 3.97 -8.91 -7.83
CA ARG A 210 4.42 -8.30 -6.58
C ARG A 210 3.71 -8.94 -5.40
N LEU A 211 4.36 -8.94 -4.26
CA LEU A 211 3.80 -9.37 -2.97
C LEU A 211 3.83 -8.20 -1.99
N GLY A 212 2.66 -7.84 -1.45
CA GLY A 212 2.57 -6.97 -0.29
C GLY A 212 3.28 -7.61 0.90
N HIS A 213 4.19 -6.88 1.52
CA HIS A 213 5.11 -7.32 2.54
C HIS A 213 6.02 -8.47 2.08
N GLY A 214 5.62 -9.71 2.25
CA GLY A 214 6.47 -10.87 1.96
C GLY A 214 7.63 -11.06 2.96
N ALA A 215 7.68 -10.26 4.02
CA ALA A 215 8.81 -10.20 4.94
C ALA A 215 9.06 -11.51 5.68
N ARG A 216 8.00 -12.27 6.00
CA ARG A 216 8.11 -13.55 6.68
C ARG A 216 8.52 -14.72 5.77
N SER A 217 8.73 -14.49 4.46
CA SER A 217 9.39 -15.48 3.59
C SER A 217 10.82 -15.80 4.07
N ILE A 218 11.43 -14.93 4.88
CA ILE A 218 12.75 -15.18 5.52
C ILE A 218 12.77 -16.43 6.41
N GLU A 219 11.62 -16.89 6.87
CA GLU A 219 11.48 -18.11 7.67
C GLU A 219 11.80 -19.40 6.86
N ASP A 220 11.82 -19.29 5.52
CA ASP A 220 12.18 -20.35 4.59
C ASP A 220 13.13 -19.82 3.49
N LEU A 221 14.42 -20.11 3.63
CA LEU A 221 15.44 -19.63 2.69
C LEU A 221 15.25 -20.16 1.26
N ALA A 222 14.70 -21.38 1.11
CA ALA A 222 14.39 -21.92 -0.22
C ALA A 222 13.26 -21.12 -0.90
N LEU A 223 12.31 -20.59 -0.11
CA LEU A 223 11.28 -19.69 -0.61
C LEU A 223 11.86 -18.33 -1.01
N VAL A 224 12.81 -17.78 -0.24
CA VAL A 224 13.53 -16.54 -0.61
C VAL A 224 14.26 -16.72 -1.94
N GLU A 225 14.96 -17.85 -2.13
CA GLU A 225 15.62 -18.19 -3.40
C GLU A 225 14.62 -18.34 -4.56
N ARG A 226 13.43 -18.90 -4.29
CA ARG A 226 12.34 -19.00 -5.26
C ARG A 226 11.86 -17.61 -5.69
N ILE A 227 11.56 -16.72 -4.75
CA ILE A 227 11.11 -15.34 -5.02
C ILE A 227 12.14 -14.61 -5.89
N ALA A 228 13.42 -14.71 -5.54
CA ALA A 228 14.50 -14.09 -6.30
C ALA A 228 14.58 -14.64 -7.75
N ARG A 229 14.50 -15.96 -7.91
CA ARG A 229 14.55 -16.63 -9.23
C ARG A 229 13.33 -16.31 -10.09
N GLU A 230 12.13 -16.24 -9.50
CA GLU A 230 10.90 -15.91 -10.22
C GLU A 230 10.78 -14.40 -10.50
N GLY A 231 11.62 -13.59 -9.87
CA GLY A 231 11.68 -12.14 -10.08
C GLY A 231 10.50 -11.37 -9.49
N VAL A 232 9.77 -11.99 -8.55
CA VAL A 232 8.66 -11.34 -7.84
C VAL A 232 9.21 -10.22 -6.95
N VAL A 233 8.56 -9.05 -6.99
CA VAL A 233 8.98 -7.89 -6.20
C VAL A 233 8.27 -7.92 -4.84
N LEU A 234 9.01 -7.71 -3.75
CA LEU A 234 8.44 -7.55 -2.42
C LEU A 234 8.23 -6.06 -2.11
N GLU A 235 6.98 -5.72 -1.80
CA GLU A 235 6.56 -4.40 -1.34
C GLU A 235 6.77 -4.32 0.18
N LEU A 236 8.04 -4.24 0.63
CA LEU A 236 8.35 -4.26 2.05
C LEU A 236 7.98 -2.94 2.74
N CYS A 237 7.39 -3.06 3.93
CA CYS A 237 6.96 -1.96 4.78
C CYS A 237 7.61 -2.09 6.17
N PRO A 238 8.93 -1.81 6.31
CA PRO A 238 9.64 -2.07 7.55
C PRO A 238 9.07 -1.35 8.77
N GLY A 239 8.64 -0.09 8.61
CA GLY A 239 8.03 0.68 9.70
C GLY A 239 6.73 0.04 10.21
N SER A 240 5.85 -0.38 9.30
CA SER A 240 4.63 -1.12 9.61
C SER A 240 4.94 -2.43 10.35
N ASN A 241 5.86 -3.23 9.80
CA ASN A 241 6.20 -4.53 10.37
C ASN A 241 6.80 -4.42 11.79
N VAL A 242 7.53 -3.34 12.09
CA VAL A 242 8.03 -3.06 13.45
C VAL A 242 6.90 -2.56 14.35
N ALA A 243 6.06 -1.65 13.88
CA ALA A 243 4.92 -1.13 14.66
C ALA A 243 3.94 -2.24 15.04
N LEU A 244 3.65 -3.17 14.13
CA LEU A 244 2.81 -4.36 14.35
C LEU A 244 3.53 -5.48 15.11
N LYS A 245 4.79 -5.29 15.51
CA LYS A 245 5.61 -6.26 16.26
C LYS A 245 5.83 -7.59 15.52
N VAL A 246 5.80 -7.57 14.20
CA VAL A 246 6.23 -8.71 13.36
C VAL A 246 7.73 -8.89 13.49
N PHE A 247 8.47 -7.80 13.59
CA PHE A 247 9.88 -7.76 13.94
C PHE A 247 10.10 -6.79 15.12
N GLU A 248 11.09 -7.07 15.97
CA GLU A 248 11.32 -6.29 17.19
C GLU A 248 11.83 -4.88 16.91
N ALA A 249 12.63 -4.71 15.86
CA ALA A 249 13.26 -3.46 15.50
C ALA A 249 13.67 -3.47 14.01
N TRP A 250 14.01 -2.31 13.48
CA TRP A 250 14.49 -2.15 12.10
C TRP A 250 15.73 -3.01 11.80
N GLU A 251 16.64 -3.14 12.76
CA GLU A 251 17.85 -3.94 12.66
C GLU A 251 17.56 -5.43 12.51
N ASN A 252 16.40 -5.89 13.01
CA ASN A 252 15.95 -7.28 12.91
C ASN A 252 15.12 -7.54 11.66
N HIS A 253 14.69 -6.49 10.95
CA HIS A 253 13.90 -6.64 9.73
C HIS A 253 14.72 -7.27 8.61
N PRO A 254 14.21 -8.28 7.87
CA PRO A 254 14.99 -9.06 6.90
C PRO A 254 15.30 -8.33 5.59
N PHE A 255 14.97 -7.05 5.45
CA PHE A 255 15.11 -6.25 4.23
C PHE A 255 16.48 -6.43 3.55
N GLU A 256 17.58 -6.20 4.31
CA GLU A 256 18.94 -6.29 3.77
C GLU A 256 19.34 -7.73 3.43
N THR A 257 18.87 -8.71 4.22
CA THR A 257 19.12 -10.13 3.96
C THR A 257 18.47 -10.57 2.66
N MET A 258 17.20 -10.20 2.43
CA MET A 258 16.47 -10.51 1.20
C MET A 258 17.09 -9.84 -0.01
N ARG A 259 17.43 -8.54 0.12
CA ARG A 259 18.13 -7.81 -0.94
C ARG A 259 19.45 -8.49 -1.33
N LYS A 260 20.25 -8.91 -0.36
CA LYS A 260 21.52 -9.65 -0.61
C LYS A 260 21.29 -11.02 -1.23
N ALA A 261 20.17 -11.65 -0.96
CA ALA A 261 19.78 -12.90 -1.61
C ALA A 261 19.28 -12.71 -3.06
N GLY A 262 19.26 -11.46 -3.56
CA GLY A 262 18.86 -11.13 -4.93
C GLY A 262 17.35 -10.91 -5.12
N VAL A 263 16.58 -10.84 -4.03
CA VAL A 263 15.16 -10.47 -4.09
C VAL A 263 15.04 -9.00 -4.46
N LYS A 264 14.15 -8.68 -5.39
CA LYS A 264 13.77 -7.31 -5.71
C LYS A 264 12.89 -6.76 -4.58
N VAL A 265 13.36 -5.74 -3.89
CA VAL A 265 12.67 -5.15 -2.73
C VAL A 265 12.39 -3.68 -2.96
N THR A 266 11.29 -3.18 -2.40
CA THR A 266 10.94 -1.76 -2.37
C THR A 266 10.68 -1.31 -0.94
N LEU A 267 10.75 0.00 -0.69
CA LEU A 267 10.43 0.63 0.59
C LEU A 267 9.07 1.30 0.46
N ASN A 268 8.16 1.01 1.38
CA ASN A 268 6.80 1.52 1.36
C ASN A 268 6.31 1.81 2.78
N SER A 269 5.28 2.64 2.91
CA SER A 269 4.81 3.16 4.20
C SER A 269 3.56 2.50 4.75
N ASP A 270 2.80 1.76 3.92
CA ASP A 270 1.58 1.01 4.28
C ASP A 270 0.43 1.92 4.76
N ASP A 271 0.25 2.10 6.06
CA ASP A 271 -0.70 2.99 6.71
C ASP A 271 0.05 4.05 7.54
N PRO A 272 0.76 4.99 6.88
CA PRO A 272 1.83 5.77 7.48
C PRO A 272 1.48 6.48 8.80
N PRO A 273 0.31 7.18 8.96
CA PRO A 273 0.01 7.85 10.22
C PRO A 273 -0.27 6.89 11.37
N HIS A 274 -0.76 5.67 11.08
CA HIS A 274 -1.02 4.65 12.11
C HIS A 274 0.28 4.07 12.67
N PHE A 275 1.32 4.01 11.85
CA PHE A 275 2.62 3.41 12.19
C PHE A 275 3.69 4.44 12.53
N GLY A 276 3.31 5.74 12.59
CA GLY A 276 4.26 6.82 12.86
C GLY A 276 5.33 6.95 11.78
N SER A 277 4.99 6.62 10.54
CA SER A 277 5.88 6.59 9.39
C SER A 277 5.42 7.51 8.25
N SER A 278 6.22 7.56 7.20
CA SER A 278 5.95 8.16 5.89
C SER A 278 6.95 7.58 4.90
N ILE A 279 6.74 7.75 3.59
CA ILE A 279 7.73 7.29 2.62
C ILE A 279 9.11 7.95 2.84
N GLY A 280 9.15 9.21 3.25
CA GLY A 280 10.40 9.89 3.61
C GLY A 280 11.06 9.29 4.85
N HIS A 281 10.26 8.89 5.84
CA HIS A 281 10.73 8.22 7.05
C HIS A 281 11.31 6.83 6.72
N GLU A 282 10.62 6.03 5.91
CA GLU A 282 11.08 4.70 5.48
C GLU A 282 12.47 4.76 4.84
N TYR A 283 12.67 5.69 3.89
CA TYR A 283 13.97 5.90 3.25
C TYR A 283 15.05 6.40 4.23
N ALA A 284 14.69 7.29 5.16
CA ALA A 284 15.62 7.81 6.17
C ALA A 284 16.05 6.72 7.15
N MET A 285 15.10 5.90 7.60
CA MET A 285 15.39 4.77 8.49
C MET A 285 16.18 3.68 7.81
N ALA A 286 15.90 3.37 6.54
CA ALA A 286 16.69 2.43 5.76
C ALA A 286 18.15 2.87 5.63
N ALA A 287 18.39 4.15 5.34
CA ALA A 287 19.75 4.71 5.30
C ALA A 287 20.44 4.62 6.66
N LYS A 288 19.75 4.97 7.74
CA LYS A 288 20.29 4.95 9.09
C LYS A 288 20.62 3.54 9.56
N THR A 289 19.70 2.59 9.34
CA THR A 289 19.80 1.23 9.88
C THR A 289 20.82 0.38 9.09
N TRP A 290 20.76 0.46 7.75
CA TRP A 290 21.57 -0.40 6.90
C TRP A 290 22.74 0.33 6.22
N GLY A 291 22.92 1.62 6.51
CA GLY A 291 24.03 2.40 5.96
C GLY A 291 23.92 2.70 4.47
N TYR A 292 22.72 2.75 3.92
CA TYR A 292 22.51 3.00 2.50
C TYR A 292 22.81 4.44 2.12
N ASP A 293 23.60 4.59 1.07
CA ASP A 293 23.86 5.87 0.43
C ASP A 293 22.72 6.26 -0.56
N ALA A 294 22.84 7.45 -1.13
CA ALA A 294 21.86 7.98 -2.08
C ALA A 294 21.69 7.08 -3.32
N ALA A 295 22.78 6.44 -3.78
CA ALA A 295 22.73 5.57 -4.95
C ALA A 295 21.92 4.30 -4.66
N MET A 296 22.13 3.69 -3.48
CA MET A 296 21.36 2.53 -3.04
C MET A 296 19.89 2.88 -2.85
N LEU A 297 19.56 4.01 -2.22
CA LEU A 297 18.18 4.45 -2.04
C LEU A 297 17.49 4.72 -3.38
N LYS A 298 18.16 5.36 -4.34
CA LYS A 298 17.64 5.51 -5.72
C LYS A 298 17.39 4.15 -6.39
N SER A 299 18.16 3.11 -6.06
CA SER A 299 17.92 1.78 -6.64
C SER A 299 16.60 1.17 -6.20
N PHE A 300 16.15 1.41 -4.96
CA PHE A 300 14.83 0.98 -4.49
C PHE A 300 13.71 1.74 -5.21
N THR A 301 13.87 3.05 -5.41
CA THR A 301 12.94 3.84 -6.22
C THR A 301 12.87 3.31 -7.65
N ARG A 302 14.02 3.00 -8.26
CA ARG A 302 14.07 2.38 -9.59
C ARG A 302 13.31 1.06 -9.62
N THR A 303 13.56 0.18 -8.65
CA THR A 303 12.85 -1.11 -8.54
C THR A 303 11.33 -0.91 -8.43
N ALA A 304 10.89 0.06 -7.62
CA ALA A 304 9.47 0.39 -7.48
C ALA A 304 8.86 0.87 -8.80
N ILE A 305 9.52 1.78 -9.53
CA ILE A 305 9.03 2.28 -10.81
C ILE A 305 9.05 1.19 -11.89
N GLU A 306 10.07 0.33 -11.93
CA GLU A 306 10.14 -0.81 -12.86
C GLU A 306 9.02 -1.83 -12.59
N ALA A 307 8.62 -1.99 -11.33
CA ALA A 307 7.55 -2.89 -10.91
C ALA A 307 6.15 -2.24 -10.94
N ALA A 308 6.06 -0.92 -11.13
CA ALA A 308 4.81 -0.18 -11.10
C ALA A 308 3.82 -0.63 -12.18
N PHE A 309 2.54 -0.64 -11.85
CA PHE A 309 1.46 -0.95 -12.79
C PHE A 309 1.07 0.30 -13.61
N VAL A 310 1.94 0.71 -14.49
CA VAL A 310 1.85 1.93 -15.27
C VAL A 310 2.23 1.68 -16.73
N ASP A 311 1.73 2.51 -17.65
CA ASP A 311 2.11 2.46 -19.06
C ASP A 311 3.59 2.80 -19.28
N GLU A 312 4.16 2.29 -20.37
CA GLU A 312 5.60 2.43 -20.63
C GLU A 312 6.05 3.89 -20.79
N PRO A 313 5.33 4.79 -21.48
CA PRO A 313 5.71 6.21 -21.53
C PRO A 313 5.81 6.87 -20.16
N THR A 314 4.87 6.57 -19.25
CA THR A 314 4.91 7.06 -17.86
C THR A 314 6.11 6.48 -17.12
N ARG A 315 6.38 5.18 -17.27
CA ARG A 315 7.55 4.51 -16.66
C ARG A 315 8.86 5.16 -17.10
N GLU A 316 9.05 5.36 -18.41
CA GLU A 316 10.24 6.00 -18.96
C GLU A 316 10.42 7.42 -18.43
N LYS A 317 9.33 8.21 -18.38
CA LYS A 317 9.35 9.57 -17.79
C LYS A 317 9.83 9.54 -16.34
N LEU A 318 9.32 8.61 -15.52
CA LEU A 318 9.68 8.49 -14.10
C LEU A 318 11.12 8.03 -13.93
N LEU A 319 11.57 7.03 -14.70
CA LEU A 319 12.97 6.56 -14.67
C LEU A 319 13.95 7.66 -15.09
N GLY A 320 13.55 8.54 -16.02
CA GLY A 320 14.32 9.71 -16.42
C GLY A 320 14.57 10.71 -15.28
N GLN A 321 13.75 10.73 -14.23
CA GLN A 321 13.94 11.59 -13.06
C GLN A 321 14.96 11.02 -12.04
N LEU A 322 15.43 9.80 -12.26
CA LEU A 322 16.43 9.15 -11.38
C LEU A 322 17.89 9.35 -11.84
N VAL A 323 18.09 10.06 -12.91
CA VAL A 323 19.43 10.33 -13.48
C VAL A 323 20.22 11.28 -12.60
#